data_437ad2e75865ca5aa596509febbf1fe3
#
_entry.id   437ad2e75865ca5aa596509febbf1fe3
#
_cell.length_a   1.000
_cell.length_b   1.000
_cell.length_c   1.000
_cell.angle_alpha   90.00
_cell.angle_beta   90.00
_cell.angle_gamma   90.00
#
_symmetry.space_group_name_H-M   'P 1'
#
loop_
_entity.id
_entity.type
_entity.pdbx_description
1 polymer ?
#
loop_
_entity_poly.entity_id
_entity_poly.type
_entity_poly.pdbx_seq_one_letter_code
_entity_poly.pdbx_strand_id
1 'polypeptide(L)'
;SRLKYESGVHRVQRIPATESGGRIHTSTITVAIMPEAEEVDVQLDMNDCRFDVFRASGNGGQCVNTTDSAVRLTHIPTGIVISCQDEKSQLKNKDKAIKVLRARLYDLEQSKAHDAEAELRKSQIGTGDRAEKIRTYNFPQGRVTDHRIKLTLHRLDDILNGDLDEIIDSLTAADQAAKLSNLQDAE
;
A
#
# COMPACT_ATOMS: atom_id res chain seq x y z
N SER A 1 -10.90 -13.19 0.46
CA SER A 1 -9.81 -13.73 -0.36
C SER A 1 -9.31 -15.04 0.24
N ARG A 2 -9.16 -16.09 -0.59
CA ARG A 2 -8.65 -17.41 -0.13
C ARG A 2 -7.20 -17.32 0.36
N LEU A 3 -6.41 -16.40 -0.20
CA LEU A 3 -5.00 -16.21 0.14
C LEU A 3 -4.74 -15.34 1.37
N LYS A 4 -5.78 -14.93 2.08
CA LYS A 4 -5.71 -14.06 3.26
C LYS A 4 -4.69 -14.53 4.33
N TYR A 5 -4.54 -15.84 4.50
CA TYR A 5 -3.66 -16.42 5.52
C TYR A 5 -2.24 -16.75 5.03
N GLU A 6 -1.92 -16.40 3.77
CA GLU A 6 -0.59 -16.66 3.19
C GLU A 6 0.43 -15.56 3.52
N SER A 7 -0.01 -14.40 4.01
CA SER A 7 0.87 -13.31 4.40
C SER A 7 1.69 -13.63 5.64
N GLY A 8 2.97 -13.30 5.60
CA GLY A 8 3.91 -13.50 6.71
C GLY A 8 5.26 -14.05 6.26
N VAL A 9 5.99 -14.61 7.21
CA VAL A 9 7.33 -15.16 6.99
C VAL A 9 7.27 -16.68 6.77
N HIS A 10 7.74 -17.12 5.61
CA HIS A 10 7.85 -18.55 5.25
C HIS A 10 9.31 -18.98 5.33
N ARG A 11 9.57 -20.07 6.03
CA ARG A 11 10.90 -20.64 6.20
C ARG A 11 11.11 -21.80 5.25
N VAL A 12 12.23 -21.81 4.54
CA VAL A 12 12.61 -22.87 3.60
C VAL A 12 13.87 -23.56 4.07
N GLN A 13 13.84 -24.87 4.13
CA GLN A 13 14.99 -25.74 4.43
C GLN A 13 15.26 -26.62 3.21
N ARG A 14 16.36 -26.36 2.51
CA ARG A 14 16.78 -27.11 1.32
C ARG A 14 18.30 -27.14 1.20
N ILE A 15 18.79 -28.05 0.39
CA ILE A 15 20.17 -28.06 -0.07
C ILE A 15 20.23 -27.22 -1.35
N PRO A 16 20.86 -26.03 -1.35
CA PRO A 16 20.97 -25.20 -2.54
C PRO A 16 21.79 -25.88 -3.62
N ALA A 17 21.54 -25.54 -4.89
CA ALA A 17 22.33 -26.04 -6.01
C ALA A 17 23.83 -25.64 -5.97
N THR A 18 24.14 -24.57 -5.23
CA THR A 18 25.49 -24.04 -5.01
C THR A 18 26.23 -24.71 -3.88
N GLU A 19 25.57 -25.56 -3.08
CA GLU A 19 26.16 -26.24 -1.93
C GLU A 19 26.89 -27.50 -2.34
N SER A 20 28.21 -27.55 -2.16
CA SER A 20 29.04 -28.69 -2.51
C SER A 20 29.13 -29.76 -1.42
N GLY A 21 28.86 -29.42 -0.18
CA GLY A 21 28.98 -30.31 0.99
C GLY A 21 27.69 -31.01 1.39
N GLY A 22 26.61 -30.85 0.64
CA GLY A 22 25.31 -31.47 0.95
C GLY A 22 24.61 -30.94 2.23
N ARG A 23 25.01 -29.78 2.72
CA ARG A 23 24.44 -29.20 3.93
C ARG A 23 23.08 -28.53 3.66
N ILE A 24 22.16 -28.73 4.60
CA ILE A 24 20.83 -28.08 4.56
C ILE A 24 20.97 -26.62 4.97
N HIS A 25 20.56 -25.69 4.09
CA HIS A 25 20.49 -24.28 4.39
C HIS A 25 19.05 -23.86 4.73
N THR A 26 18.94 -22.92 5.65
CA THR A 26 17.67 -22.33 6.02
C THR A 26 17.60 -20.89 5.51
N SER A 27 16.56 -20.59 4.75
CA SER A 27 16.26 -19.25 4.27
C SER A 27 14.83 -18.85 4.62
N THR A 28 14.53 -17.56 4.55
CA THR A 28 13.21 -17.01 4.75
C THR A 28 12.74 -16.24 3.53
N ILE A 29 11.45 -16.34 3.26
CA ILE A 29 10.75 -15.60 2.21
C ILE A 29 9.59 -14.89 2.87
N THR A 30 9.42 -13.62 2.61
CA THR A 30 8.28 -12.84 3.08
C THR A 30 7.21 -12.76 2.01
N VAL A 31 5.96 -12.98 2.41
CA VAL A 31 4.79 -12.90 1.54
C VAL A 31 3.88 -11.80 2.06
N ALA A 32 3.51 -10.88 1.20
CA ALA A 32 2.51 -9.85 1.49
C ALA A 32 1.32 -10.03 0.55
N ILE A 33 0.13 -10.06 1.12
CA ILE A 33 -1.13 -10.10 0.36
C ILE A 33 -1.70 -8.70 0.34
N MET A 34 -1.71 -8.11 -0.84
CA MET A 34 -2.21 -6.75 -1.05
C MET A 34 -3.53 -6.81 -1.80
N PRO A 35 -4.52 -5.96 -1.45
CA PRO A 35 -5.69 -5.77 -2.29
C PRO A 35 -5.26 -5.17 -3.63
N GLU A 36 -6.02 -5.45 -4.69
CA GLU A 36 -5.82 -4.76 -5.96
C GLU A 36 -6.04 -3.26 -5.77
N ALA A 37 -5.10 -2.46 -6.27
CA ALA A 37 -5.18 -1.02 -6.15
C ALA A 37 -6.31 -0.49 -7.03
N GLU A 38 -7.22 0.30 -6.43
CA GLU A 38 -8.23 1.07 -7.16
C GLU A 38 -7.59 2.35 -7.69
N GLU A 39 -8.11 2.87 -8.82
CA GLU A 39 -7.68 4.16 -9.33
C GLU A 39 -8.03 5.26 -8.31
N VAL A 40 -7.06 6.13 -8.05
CA VAL A 40 -7.29 7.30 -7.20
C VAL A 40 -8.09 8.31 -8.00
N ASP A 41 -9.31 8.59 -7.54
CA ASP A 41 -10.16 9.63 -8.10
C ASP A 41 -10.19 10.83 -7.16
N VAL A 42 -9.87 12.02 -7.71
CA VAL A 42 -9.87 13.27 -6.98
C VAL A 42 -11.02 14.14 -7.47
N GLN A 43 -11.99 14.36 -6.58
CA GLN A 43 -13.08 15.30 -6.81
C GLN A 43 -12.72 16.65 -6.18
N LEU A 44 -12.67 17.69 -7.03
CA LEU A 44 -12.47 19.06 -6.58
C LEU A 44 -13.81 19.77 -6.46
N ASP A 45 -14.20 20.13 -5.23
CA ASP A 45 -15.33 21.02 -4.98
C ASP A 45 -14.85 22.48 -5.02
N MET A 46 -15.45 23.26 -5.91
CA MET A 46 -15.14 24.68 -6.06
C MET A 46 -15.53 25.52 -4.83
N ASN A 47 -16.45 25.02 -4.01
CA ASN A 47 -16.83 25.68 -2.75
C ASN A 47 -15.71 25.63 -1.69
N ASP A 48 -14.81 24.65 -1.78
CA ASP A 48 -13.63 24.51 -0.93
C ASP A 48 -12.46 25.40 -1.38
N CYS A 49 -12.62 26.14 -2.50
CA CYS A 49 -11.60 26.95 -3.10
C CYS A 49 -11.87 28.45 -2.88
N ARG A 50 -10.91 29.14 -2.27
CA ARG A 50 -10.94 30.59 -2.16
C ARG A 50 -10.01 31.21 -3.20
N PHE A 51 -10.53 32.16 -3.95
CA PHE A 51 -9.79 32.92 -4.95
C PHE A 51 -9.56 34.34 -4.47
N ASP A 52 -8.30 34.74 -4.40
CA ASP A 52 -7.88 36.11 -4.14
C ASP A 52 -7.17 36.67 -5.40
N VAL A 53 -7.52 37.88 -5.79
CA VAL A 53 -6.92 38.56 -6.94
C VAL A 53 -5.95 39.59 -6.42
N PHE A 54 -4.78 39.69 -7.04
CA PHE A 54 -3.77 40.66 -6.67
C PHE A 54 -2.99 41.14 -7.91
N ARG A 55 -2.19 42.17 -7.72
CA ARG A 55 -1.31 42.67 -8.78
C ARG A 55 -0.11 41.78 -8.97
N ALA A 56 0.18 41.43 -10.22
CA ALA A 56 1.38 40.69 -10.53
C ALA A 56 2.61 41.50 -10.15
N SER A 57 3.60 40.87 -9.51
CA SER A 57 4.88 41.47 -9.19
C SER A 57 5.96 40.95 -10.15
N GLY A 58 6.76 41.83 -10.75
CA GLY A 58 7.86 41.45 -11.64
C GLY A 58 8.44 42.65 -12.40
N ASN A 59 9.64 42.47 -12.96
CA ASN A 59 10.28 43.44 -13.85
C ASN A 59 9.59 43.40 -15.21
N GLY A 60 8.60 44.23 -15.43
CA GLY A 60 8.00 44.24 -16.77
C GLY A 60 6.90 45.26 -16.94
N GLY A 61 6.81 45.79 -18.08
CA GLY A 61 5.96 46.74 -18.74
C GLY A 61 4.62 47.17 -18.13
N GLN A 62 3.87 48.01 -18.83
CA GLN A 62 2.67 48.69 -18.35
C GLN A 62 1.54 47.80 -17.82
N CYS A 63 1.46 46.52 -18.24
CA CYS A 63 0.41 45.61 -17.79
C CYS A 63 0.65 45.00 -16.39
N VAL A 64 1.90 44.98 -15.89
CA VAL A 64 2.24 44.36 -14.58
C VAL A 64 1.77 45.24 -13.44
N ASN A 65 1.77 46.56 -13.62
CA ASN A 65 1.48 47.55 -12.58
C ASN A 65 0.05 48.10 -12.60
N THR A 66 -0.76 47.81 -13.63
CA THR A 66 -2.06 48.42 -13.85
C THR A 66 -3.24 47.48 -13.80
N THR A 67 -3.00 46.16 -13.92
CA THR A 67 -4.10 45.18 -13.99
C THR A 67 -3.95 44.11 -12.91
N ASP A 68 -4.97 43.90 -12.11
CA ASP A 68 -5.04 42.83 -11.11
C ASP A 68 -5.31 41.49 -11.84
N SER A 69 -4.29 40.93 -12.50
CA SER A 69 -4.41 39.69 -13.26
C SER A 69 -3.90 38.45 -12.50
N ALA A 70 -3.10 38.63 -11.45
CA ALA A 70 -2.59 37.53 -10.67
C ALA A 70 -3.68 36.94 -9.74
N VAL A 71 -3.73 35.62 -9.67
CA VAL A 71 -4.71 34.88 -8.88
C VAL A 71 -3.99 34.02 -7.85
N ARG A 72 -4.49 34.06 -6.60
CA ARG A 72 -4.12 33.14 -5.55
C ARG A 72 -5.31 32.23 -5.25
N LEU A 73 -5.12 30.95 -5.42
CA LEU A 73 -6.10 29.93 -5.09
C LEU A 73 -5.69 29.24 -3.78
N THR A 74 -6.58 29.24 -2.80
CA THR A 74 -6.40 28.53 -1.53
C THR A 74 -7.44 27.43 -1.44
N HIS A 75 -6.98 26.18 -1.34
CA HIS A 75 -7.84 25.04 -1.04
C HIS A 75 -7.96 24.89 0.46
N ILE A 76 -9.13 25.21 1.01
CA ILE A 76 -9.37 25.32 2.45
C ILE A 76 -9.12 24.01 3.19
N PRO A 77 -9.62 22.83 2.74
CA PRO A 77 -9.46 21.58 3.48
C PRO A 77 -8.00 21.12 3.62
N THR A 78 -7.17 21.34 2.60
CA THR A 78 -5.76 20.90 2.58
C THR A 78 -4.76 21.99 2.91
N GLY A 79 -5.19 23.25 2.88
CA GLY A 79 -4.31 24.41 3.07
C GLY A 79 -3.35 24.68 1.90
N ILE A 80 -3.52 24.00 0.76
CA ILE A 80 -2.69 24.21 -0.43
C ILE A 80 -2.97 25.58 -1.00
N VAL A 81 -1.91 26.37 -1.23
CA VAL A 81 -1.97 27.70 -1.82
C VAL A 81 -1.21 27.68 -3.16
N ILE A 82 -1.87 28.16 -4.21
CA ILE A 82 -1.31 28.26 -5.55
C ILE A 82 -1.45 29.70 -6.02
N SER A 83 -0.35 30.29 -6.44
CA SER A 83 -0.32 31.63 -7.04
C SER A 83 0.02 31.50 -8.51
N CYS A 84 -0.78 32.13 -9.37
CA CYS A 84 -0.59 32.12 -10.82
C CYS A 84 -0.64 33.57 -11.34
N GLN A 85 0.44 34.00 -12.01
CA GLN A 85 0.59 35.34 -12.55
C GLN A 85 1.18 35.36 -13.97
N ASP A 86 1.26 34.20 -14.62
CA ASP A 86 1.99 34.02 -15.89
C ASP A 86 1.23 34.65 -17.07
N GLU A 87 -0.08 34.68 -16.99
CA GLU A 87 -0.94 35.19 -18.06
C GLU A 87 -1.43 36.62 -17.76
N LYS A 88 -1.69 37.36 -18.83
CA LYS A 88 -2.27 38.71 -18.73
C LYS A 88 -3.76 38.70 -18.40
N SER A 89 -4.40 37.54 -18.45
CA SER A 89 -5.82 37.35 -18.20
C SER A 89 -6.04 36.67 -16.84
N GLN A 90 -6.80 37.33 -15.97
CA GLN A 90 -7.23 36.77 -14.71
C GLN A 90 -7.93 35.42 -14.84
N LEU A 91 -8.81 35.29 -15.86
CA LEU A 91 -9.54 34.05 -16.11
C LEU A 91 -8.60 32.89 -16.45
N LYS A 92 -7.60 33.13 -17.32
CA LYS A 92 -6.60 32.12 -17.67
C LYS A 92 -5.73 31.72 -16.49
N ASN A 93 -5.35 32.68 -15.65
CA ASN A 93 -4.62 32.40 -14.41
C ASN A 93 -5.45 31.57 -13.43
N LYS A 94 -6.75 31.82 -13.32
CA LYS A 94 -7.69 31.05 -12.52
C LYS A 94 -7.78 29.60 -13.03
N ASP A 95 -7.96 29.39 -14.31
CA ASP A 95 -8.03 28.04 -14.92
C ASP A 95 -6.72 27.26 -14.72
N LYS A 96 -5.58 27.96 -14.87
CA LYS A 96 -4.25 27.37 -14.65
C LYS A 96 -4.06 26.97 -13.19
N ALA A 97 -4.46 27.82 -12.25
CA ALA A 97 -4.40 27.52 -10.82
C ALA A 97 -5.25 26.30 -10.45
N ILE A 98 -6.44 26.17 -11.02
CA ILE A 98 -7.31 25.00 -10.81
C ILE A 98 -6.65 23.71 -11.33
N LYS A 99 -6.04 23.76 -12.51
CA LYS A 99 -5.33 22.59 -13.07
C LYS A 99 -4.15 22.15 -12.19
N VAL A 100 -3.38 23.11 -11.69
CA VAL A 100 -2.26 22.83 -10.78
C VAL A 100 -2.76 22.28 -9.45
N LEU A 101 -3.89 22.79 -8.93
CA LEU A 101 -4.50 22.27 -7.71
C LEU A 101 -4.94 20.82 -7.89
N ARG A 102 -5.61 20.50 -8.98
CA ARG A 102 -6.02 19.11 -9.27
C ARG A 102 -4.83 18.16 -9.32
N ALA A 103 -3.75 18.55 -9.98
CA ALA A 103 -2.53 17.75 -10.02
C ALA A 103 -1.96 17.52 -8.62
N ARG A 104 -1.84 18.57 -7.79
CA ARG A 104 -1.34 18.45 -6.41
C ARG A 104 -2.23 17.61 -5.50
N LEU A 105 -3.55 17.72 -5.65
CA LEU A 105 -4.49 16.90 -4.89
C LEU A 105 -4.38 15.42 -5.31
N TYR A 106 -4.22 15.15 -6.61
CA TYR A 106 -3.98 13.82 -7.11
C TYR A 106 -2.69 13.22 -6.53
N ASP A 107 -1.58 13.95 -6.57
CA ASP A 107 -0.30 13.53 -6.01
C ASP A 107 -0.42 13.25 -4.49
N LEU A 108 -1.17 14.09 -3.77
CA LEU A 108 -1.41 13.93 -2.33
C LEU A 108 -2.17 12.64 -2.03
N GLU A 109 -3.26 12.38 -2.75
CA GLU A 109 -4.08 11.18 -2.56
C GLU A 109 -3.31 9.91 -2.99
N GLN A 110 -2.54 9.99 -4.07
CA GLN A 110 -1.68 8.90 -4.50
C GLN A 110 -0.59 8.59 -3.47
N SER A 111 0.02 9.60 -2.88
CA SER A 111 1.01 9.44 -1.81
C SER A 111 0.38 8.78 -0.58
N LYS A 112 -0.80 9.22 -0.14
CA LYS A 112 -1.53 8.60 0.98
C LYS A 112 -1.86 7.14 0.72
N ALA A 113 -2.32 6.81 -0.49
CA ALA A 113 -2.62 5.44 -0.87
C ALA A 113 -1.35 4.57 -0.84
N HIS A 114 -0.25 5.09 -1.36
CA HIS A 114 1.04 4.41 -1.36
C HIS A 114 1.60 4.20 0.07
N ASP A 115 1.48 5.20 0.94
CA ASP A 115 1.93 5.12 2.33
C ASP A 115 1.10 4.09 3.12
N ALA A 116 -0.22 4.07 2.92
CA ALA A 116 -1.11 3.08 3.51
C ALA A 116 -0.79 1.65 3.03
N GLU A 117 -0.48 1.48 1.74
CA GLU A 117 -0.04 0.20 1.17
C GLU A 117 1.30 -0.24 1.77
N ALA A 118 2.26 0.68 1.88
CA ALA A 118 3.57 0.39 2.46
C ALA A 118 3.47 -0.03 3.93
N GLU A 119 2.62 0.64 4.71
CA GLU A 119 2.38 0.29 6.10
C GLU A 119 1.67 -1.07 6.25
N LEU A 120 0.66 -1.34 5.42
CA LEU A 120 0.01 -2.65 5.37
C LEU A 120 1.00 -3.77 5.04
N ARG A 121 1.87 -3.56 4.04
CA ARG A 121 2.94 -4.50 3.69
C ARG A 121 3.88 -4.73 4.87
N LYS A 122 4.33 -3.67 5.52
CA LYS A 122 5.22 -3.73 6.68
C LYS A 122 4.61 -4.50 7.84
N SER A 123 3.33 -4.29 8.13
CA SER A 123 2.61 -5.00 9.21
C SER A 123 2.50 -6.51 8.94
N GLN A 124 2.38 -6.93 7.68
CA GLN A 124 2.29 -8.34 7.31
C GLN A 124 3.64 -9.06 7.32
N ILE A 125 4.72 -8.36 6.97
CA ILE A 125 6.06 -8.95 6.80
C ILE A 125 6.85 -8.94 8.12
N GLY A 126 6.59 -7.97 9.00
CA GLY A 126 7.38 -7.76 10.22
C GLY A 126 8.85 -7.47 9.89
N THR A 127 9.77 -8.10 10.59
CA THR A 127 11.22 -7.99 10.35
C THR A 127 11.74 -9.03 9.34
N GLY A 128 10.92 -10.02 8.97
CA GLY A 128 11.33 -11.16 8.15
C GLY A 128 12.27 -12.15 8.88
N ASP A 129 12.35 -12.07 10.20
CA ASP A 129 13.18 -12.95 10.99
C ASP A 129 12.66 -14.41 10.93
N ARG A 130 13.59 -15.35 11.00
CA ARG A 130 13.29 -16.80 11.08
C ARG A 130 12.43 -17.16 12.29
N ALA A 131 12.47 -16.38 13.36
CA ALA A 131 11.65 -16.56 14.55
C ALA A 131 10.16 -16.28 14.28
N GLU A 132 9.85 -15.38 13.36
CA GLU A 132 8.50 -14.97 13.00
C GLU A 132 7.79 -15.90 11.99
N LYS A 133 8.41 -17.04 11.68
CA LYS A 133 7.90 -17.98 10.70
C LYS A 133 6.47 -18.43 10.98
N ILE A 134 5.61 -18.38 9.98
CA ILE A 134 4.26 -18.95 10.02
C ILE A 134 4.24 -20.37 9.45
N ARG A 135 5.09 -20.66 8.47
CA ARG A 135 5.16 -21.97 7.77
C ARG A 135 6.60 -22.34 7.44
N THR A 136 6.87 -23.64 7.49
CA THR A 136 8.16 -24.21 7.11
C THR A 136 8.00 -25.23 6.00
N TYR A 137 8.83 -25.10 4.96
CA TYR A 137 8.95 -26.02 3.84
C TYR A 137 10.26 -26.78 3.97
N ASN A 138 10.19 -28.06 4.27
CA ASN A 138 11.36 -28.93 4.43
C ASN A 138 11.48 -29.82 3.21
N PHE A 139 12.40 -29.50 2.30
CA PHE A 139 12.60 -30.22 1.05
C PHE A 139 13.16 -31.63 1.25
N PRO A 140 14.19 -31.85 2.10
CA PRO A 140 14.71 -33.20 2.32
C PRO A 140 13.67 -34.20 2.83
N GLN A 141 12.69 -33.73 3.60
CA GLN A 141 11.63 -34.58 4.16
C GLN A 141 10.34 -34.53 3.36
N GLY A 142 10.25 -33.71 2.30
CA GLY A 142 9.02 -33.53 1.52
C GLY A 142 7.85 -33.00 2.35
N ARG A 143 8.13 -32.21 3.38
CA ARG A 143 7.18 -31.82 4.45
C ARG A 143 6.94 -30.33 4.45
N VAL A 144 5.66 -29.96 4.64
CA VAL A 144 5.23 -28.59 4.94
C VAL A 144 4.55 -28.57 6.29
N THR A 145 4.95 -27.65 7.16
CA THR A 145 4.36 -27.46 8.49
C THR A 145 3.88 -26.03 8.65
N ASP A 146 2.59 -25.85 8.92
CA ASP A 146 2.05 -24.57 9.36
C ASP A 146 2.11 -24.48 10.88
N HIS A 147 2.92 -23.57 11.39
CA HIS A 147 3.17 -23.47 12.83
C HIS A 147 2.01 -22.84 13.61
N ARG A 148 1.12 -22.11 12.93
CA ARG A 148 -0.03 -21.44 13.57
C ARG A 148 -1.06 -22.44 14.06
N ILE A 149 -1.29 -23.51 13.30
CA ILE A 149 -2.27 -24.57 13.59
C ILE A 149 -1.62 -25.93 13.83
N LYS A 150 -0.28 -26.00 13.80
CA LYS A 150 0.51 -27.22 13.98
C LYS A 150 0.14 -28.32 12.97
N LEU A 151 -0.26 -27.93 11.76
CA LEU A 151 -0.58 -28.84 10.67
C LEU A 151 0.68 -29.23 9.93
N THR A 152 0.91 -30.53 9.74
CA THR A 152 2.03 -31.07 8.98
C THR A 152 1.51 -31.94 7.85
N LEU A 153 1.96 -31.63 6.62
CA LEU A 153 1.61 -32.39 5.40
C LEU A 153 2.88 -32.87 4.72
N HIS A 154 2.88 -34.13 4.26
CA HIS A 154 3.99 -34.74 3.54
C HIS A 154 3.79 -34.71 2.02
N ARG A 155 3.32 -33.58 1.49
CA ARG A 155 2.95 -33.34 0.09
C ARG A 155 3.57 -32.05 -0.41
N LEU A 156 4.88 -31.86 -0.17
CA LEU A 156 5.57 -30.60 -0.50
C LEU A 156 5.40 -30.20 -1.96
N ASP A 157 5.59 -31.17 -2.89
CA ASP A 157 5.54 -30.87 -4.32
C ASP A 157 4.14 -30.47 -4.77
N ASP A 158 3.10 -31.13 -4.26
CA ASP A 158 1.70 -30.78 -4.57
C ASP A 158 1.36 -29.37 -4.08
N ILE A 159 1.81 -29.05 -2.87
CA ILE A 159 1.60 -27.72 -2.26
C ILE A 159 2.33 -26.63 -3.07
N LEU A 160 3.55 -26.89 -3.51
CA LEU A 160 4.29 -25.95 -4.36
C LEU A 160 3.66 -25.77 -5.74
N ASN A 161 2.95 -26.79 -6.23
CA ASN A 161 2.20 -26.74 -7.48
C ASN A 161 0.80 -26.11 -7.33
N GLY A 162 0.42 -25.69 -6.11
CA GLY A 162 -0.79 -24.93 -5.86
C GLY A 162 -1.90 -25.67 -5.09
N ASP A 163 -1.70 -26.91 -4.64
CA ASP A 163 -2.65 -27.62 -3.80
C ASP A 163 -2.57 -27.12 -2.34
N LEU A 164 -3.17 -25.94 -2.11
CA LEU A 164 -3.20 -25.27 -0.81
C LEU A 164 -4.52 -25.45 -0.06
N ASP A 165 -5.49 -26.15 -0.63
CA ASP A 165 -6.86 -26.17 -0.13
C ASP A 165 -6.94 -26.68 1.32
N GLU A 166 -6.28 -27.77 1.64
CA GLU A 166 -6.29 -28.34 3.00
C GLU A 166 -5.72 -27.37 4.05
N ILE A 167 -4.65 -26.62 3.70
CA ILE A 167 -4.03 -25.64 4.58
C ILE A 167 -4.98 -24.44 4.77
N ILE A 168 -5.54 -23.93 3.69
CA ILE A 168 -6.45 -22.78 3.70
C ILE A 168 -7.71 -23.10 4.50
N ASP A 169 -8.31 -24.25 4.29
CA ASP A 169 -9.53 -24.67 4.98
C ASP A 169 -9.27 -24.86 6.48
N SER A 170 -8.14 -25.46 6.85
CA SER A 170 -7.74 -25.64 8.24
C SER A 170 -7.48 -24.30 8.95
N LEU A 171 -6.83 -23.35 8.27
CA LEU A 171 -6.60 -22.00 8.80
C LEU A 171 -7.90 -21.20 8.92
N THR A 172 -8.81 -21.35 7.97
CA THR A 172 -10.12 -20.72 8.01
C THR A 172 -10.96 -21.24 9.18
N ALA A 173 -10.97 -22.56 9.38
CA ALA A 173 -11.67 -23.17 10.51
C ALA A 173 -11.10 -22.72 11.86
N ALA A 174 -9.77 -22.63 11.98
CA ALA A 174 -9.11 -22.15 13.19
C ALA A 174 -9.44 -20.67 13.49
N ASP A 175 -9.44 -19.80 12.48
CA ASP A 175 -9.80 -18.38 12.61
C ASP A 175 -11.26 -18.21 13.03
N GLN A 176 -12.17 -19.00 12.46
CA GLN A 176 -13.58 -18.98 12.83
C GLN A 176 -13.80 -19.47 14.27
N ALA A 177 -13.13 -20.53 14.68
CA ALA A 177 -13.20 -21.03 16.04
C ALA A 177 -12.68 -19.99 17.07
N ALA A 178 -11.56 -19.33 16.77
CA ALA A 178 -11.02 -18.27 17.62
C ALA A 178 -11.97 -17.07 17.75
N LYS A 179 -12.63 -16.68 16.66
CA LYS A 179 -13.62 -15.58 16.68
C LYS A 179 -14.85 -15.92 17.50
N LEU A 180 -15.34 -17.16 17.41
CA LEU A 180 -16.47 -17.62 18.21
C LEU A 180 -16.14 -17.66 19.70
N SER A 181 -14.95 -18.14 20.07
CA SER A 181 -14.46 -18.14 21.44
C SER A 181 -14.40 -16.73 22.03
N ASN A 182 -13.82 -15.78 21.29
CA ASN A 182 -13.73 -14.39 21.72
C ASN A 182 -15.10 -13.68 21.88
N LEU A 183 -16.12 -14.12 21.14
CA LEU A 183 -17.49 -13.62 21.30
C LEU A 183 -18.16 -14.18 22.56
N GLN A 184 -17.86 -15.43 22.94
CA GLN A 184 -18.39 -16.05 24.16
C GLN A 184 -17.75 -15.49 25.44
N ASP A 185 -16.49 -15.08 25.37
CA ASP A 185 -15.77 -14.45 26.49
C ASP A 185 -16.16 -12.97 26.71
N ALA A 186 -16.91 -12.37 25.79
CA ALA A 186 -17.34 -10.97 25.84
C ALA A 186 -18.80 -10.78 26.37
N GLU A 187 -19.53 -11.86 26.63
CA GLU A 187 -20.83 -11.90 27.31
C GLU A 187 -20.67 -12.21 28.80
#